data_60775692f336c495333dea5b8617e8ad
#
_entry.id   60775692f336c495333dea5b8617e8ad
#
_cell.length_a   1.000
_cell.length_b   1.000
_cell.length_c   1.000
_cell.angle_alpha   90.00
_cell.angle_beta   90.00
_cell.angle_gamma   90.00
#
_symmetry.space_group_name_H-M   'P 1'
#
loop_
_entity.id
_entity.type
_entity.pdbx_description
1 polymer ?
#
loop_
_entity_poly.entity_id
_entity_poly.type
_entity_poly.pdbx_seq_one_letter_code
_entity_poly.pdbx_strand_id
1 'polypeptide(L)'
;FKEASKIKSPIIEKINRYRKNNNDIIFTMDTHVDDYLNSEEGINLPVKHCIKGTKGHEIQEDVKDLIKPEDKIFEKPTFPSLELGKYLEKQNYDVIEICGLVSNICVLSNAVIAKSALPNAHIIVDALATDSYDKSLHQKTLDILEGLHVEVINK
;
A
#
# COMPACT_ATOMS: atom_id res chain seq x y z
N PHE A 1 3.74 -14.33 0.56
CA PHE A 1 2.91 -15.55 0.65
C PHE A 1 2.37 -15.92 -0.74
N LYS A 2 1.97 -17.19 -0.90
CA LYS A 2 1.68 -17.77 -2.22
C LYS A 2 0.51 -17.08 -2.94
N GLU A 3 -0.51 -16.69 -2.21
CA GLU A 3 -1.73 -16.05 -2.75
C GLU A 3 -1.52 -14.60 -3.19
N ALA A 4 -0.41 -13.97 -2.80
CA ALA A 4 -0.09 -12.59 -3.17
C ALA A 4 -0.10 -12.34 -4.69
N SER A 5 0.15 -13.38 -5.50
CA SER A 5 0.08 -13.28 -6.96
C SER A 5 -1.32 -12.97 -7.50
N LYS A 6 -2.38 -13.26 -6.73
CA LYS A 6 -3.78 -13.04 -7.15
C LYS A 6 -4.13 -11.58 -7.30
N ILE A 7 -3.53 -10.70 -6.50
CA ILE A 7 -3.81 -9.26 -6.55
C ILE A 7 -3.08 -8.53 -7.69
N LYS A 8 -2.14 -9.19 -8.35
CA LYS A 8 -1.29 -8.59 -9.38
C LYS A 8 -2.09 -8.05 -10.56
N SER A 9 -2.93 -8.88 -11.17
CA SER A 9 -3.75 -8.45 -12.31
C SER A 9 -4.69 -7.30 -11.96
N PRO A 10 -5.46 -7.34 -10.86
CA PRO A 10 -6.25 -6.19 -10.43
C PRO A 10 -5.45 -4.90 -10.25
N ILE A 11 -4.24 -4.97 -9.68
CA ILE A 11 -3.37 -3.79 -9.51
C ILE A 11 -2.92 -3.23 -10.87
N ILE A 12 -2.48 -4.08 -11.78
CA ILE A 12 -2.07 -3.68 -13.13
C ILE A 12 -3.24 -3.01 -13.89
N GLU A 13 -4.43 -3.58 -13.80
CA GLU A 13 -5.64 -2.99 -14.42
C GLU A 13 -5.94 -1.61 -13.85
N LYS A 14 -5.82 -1.43 -12.52
CA LYS A 14 -6.01 -0.13 -11.87
C LYS A 14 -4.96 0.89 -12.33
N ILE A 15 -3.68 0.55 -12.32
CA ILE A 15 -2.62 1.43 -12.81
C ILE A 15 -2.95 1.90 -14.24
N ASN A 16 -3.29 0.99 -15.13
CA ASN A 16 -3.61 1.31 -16.52
C ASN A 16 -4.86 2.20 -16.62
N ARG A 17 -5.90 1.93 -15.83
CA ARG A 17 -7.13 2.73 -15.80
C ARG A 17 -6.85 4.16 -15.31
N TYR A 18 -6.13 4.33 -14.22
CA TYR A 18 -5.78 5.64 -13.68
C TYR A 18 -4.93 6.43 -14.67
N ARG A 19 -3.92 5.80 -15.29
CA ARG A 19 -3.10 6.46 -16.33
C ARG A 19 -3.88 6.91 -17.55
N LYS A 20 -4.79 6.05 -18.03
CA LYS A 20 -5.66 6.39 -19.18
C LYS A 20 -6.50 7.65 -18.92
N ASN A 21 -6.80 7.93 -17.67
CA ASN A 21 -7.57 9.09 -17.23
C ASN A 21 -6.68 10.26 -16.75
N ASN A 22 -5.37 10.20 -16.98
CA ASN A 22 -4.38 11.19 -16.54
C ASN A 22 -4.36 11.43 -15.03
N ASN A 23 -4.61 10.37 -14.24
CA ASN A 23 -4.52 10.41 -12.78
C ASN A 23 -3.15 9.96 -12.30
N ASP A 24 -2.77 10.41 -11.12
CA ASP A 24 -1.49 10.11 -10.51
C ASP A 24 -1.41 8.67 -10.00
N ILE A 25 -0.20 8.11 -10.05
CA ILE A 25 0.16 6.85 -9.43
C ILE A 25 1.23 7.10 -8.37
N ILE A 26 1.02 6.53 -7.19
CA ILE A 26 1.93 6.66 -6.06
C ILE A 26 2.24 5.26 -5.52
N PHE A 27 3.51 5.01 -5.27
CA PHE A 27 3.99 3.77 -4.68
C PHE A 27 4.53 4.01 -3.28
N THR A 28 4.32 3.07 -2.38
CA THR A 28 5.03 2.98 -1.11
C THR A 28 5.80 1.67 -1.04
N MET A 29 7.02 1.71 -0.53
CA MET A 29 7.91 0.55 -0.42
C MET A 29 8.40 0.40 1.00
N ASP A 30 8.24 -0.77 1.59
CA ASP A 30 8.97 -1.12 2.80
C ASP A 30 10.46 -1.08 2.50
N THR A 31 11.22 -0.39 3.35
CA THR A 31 12.65 -0.20 3.15
C THR A 31 13.36 -0.32 4.48
N HIS A 32 14.04 -1.44 4.67
CA HIS A 32 14.81 -1.71 5.87
C HIS A 32 16.31 -1.69 5.58
N VAL A 33 17.09 -1.49 6.62
CA VAL A 33 18.56 -1.56 6.59
C VAL A 33 19.03 -2.92 7.12
N ASP A 34 20.33 -3.23 6.93
CA ASP A 34 20.88 -4.52 7.36
C ASP A 34 20.72 -4.81 8.86
N ASP A 35 20.62 -3.73 9.67
CA ASP A 35 20.41 -3.80 11.11
C ASP A 35 18.94 -4.02 11.54
N TYR A 36 18.08 -4.40 10.60
CA TYR A 36 16.65 -4.62 10.80
C TYR A 36 16.31 -5.43 12.07
N LEU A 37 17.07 -6.50 12.37
CA LEU A 37 16.78 -7.37 13.50
C LEU A 37 16.88 -6.69 14.87
N ASN A 38 17.55 -5.54 14.95
CA ASN A 38 17.65 -4.72 16.15
C ASN A 38 16.60 -3.61 16.22
N SER A 39 15.79 -3.45 15.17
CA SER A 39 14.64 -2.54 15.16
C SER A 39 13.48 -3.10 15.98
N GLU A 40 12.54 -2.21 16.39
CA GLU A 40 11.31 -2.62 17.06
C GLU A 40 10.50 -3.62 16.21
N GLU A 41 10.45 -3.40 14.91
CA GLU A 41 9.78 -4.33 13.99
C GLU A 41 10.52 -5.65 13.89
N GLY A 42 11.85 -5.64 13.80
CA GLY A 42 12.68 -6.83 13.73
C GLY A 42 12.66 -7.67 14.99
N ILE A 43 12.46 -7.06 16.17
CA ILE A 43 12.25 -7.79 17.43
C ILE A 43 10.92 -8.55 17.41
N ASN A 44 9.87 -7.94 16.89
CA ASN A 44 8.53 -8.54 16.81
C ASN A 44 8.37 -9.50 15.62
N LEU A 45 9.09 -9.26 14.53
CA LEU A 45 9.11 -10.09 13.32
C LEU A 45 10.57 -10.39 12.92
N PRO A 46 11.22 -11.38 13.53
CA PRO A 46 12.65 -11.65 13.33
C PRO A 46 12.96 -12.31 11.98
N VAL A 47 12.42 -11.75 10.89
CA VAL A 47 12.62 -12.22 9.51
C VAL A 47 13.05 -11.05 8.65
N LYS A 48 14.33 -11.00 8.26
CA LYS A 48 14.83 -9.97 7.35
C LYS A 48 14.04 -9.97 6.05
N HIS A 49 13.47 -8.83 5.68
CA HIS A 49 12.75 -8.61 4.44
C HIS A 49 12.91 -7.16 3.98
N CYS A 50 12.64 -6.89 2.73
CA CYS A 50 12.72 -5.55 2.14
C CYS A 50 14.02 -4.77 2.48
N ILE A 51 15.15 -5.50 2.62
CA ILE A 51 16.45 -4.88 2.88
C ILE A 51 16.91 -4.11 1.65
N LYS A 52 17.18 -2.83 1.81
CA LYS A 52 17.58 -1.93 0.71
C LYS A 52 18.75 -2.48 -0.09
N GLY A 53 18.64 -2.46 -1.42
CA GLY A 53 19.65 -2.99 -2.33
C GLY A 53 19.56 -4.49 -2.60
N THR A 54 18.60 -5.19 -2.01
CA THR A 54 18.34 -6.61 -2.30
C THR A 54 17.16 -6.77 -3.27
N LYS A 55 17.07 -7.92 -3.95
CA LYS A 55 15.91 -8.26 -4.79
C LYS A 55 14.58 -8.26 -4.00
N GLY A 56 14.60 -8.60 -2.72
CA GLY A 56 13.42 -8.58 -1.85
C GLY A 56 12.90 -7.18 -1.52
N HIS A 57 13.67 -6.13 -1.79
CA HIS A 57 13.25 -4.73 -1.65
C HIS A 57 12.55 -4.20 -2.92
N GLU A 58 12.78 -4.81 -4.07
CA GLU A 58 12.24 -4.31 -5.33
C GLU A 58 10.72 -4.48 -5.42
N ILE A 59 10.06 -3.52 -6.08
CA ILE A 59 8.67 -3.68 -6.49
C ILE A 59 8.58 -4.88 -7.44
N GLN A 60 7.50 -5.64 -7.32
CA GLN A 60 7.27 -6.83 -8.13
C GLN A 60 7.39 -6.50 -9.63
N GLU A 61 8.10 -7.36 -10.38
CA GLU A 61 8.60 -7.10 -11.73
C GLU A 61 7.53 -6.54 -12.70
N ASP A 62 6.37 -7.21 -12.80
CA ASP A 62 5.30 -6.77 -13.73
C ASP A 62 4.70 -5.40 -13.35
N VAL A 63 4.74 -5.01 -12.07
CA VAL A 63 4.31 -3.69 -11.60
C VAL A 63 5.44 -2.68 -11.78
N LYS A 64 6.68 -3.07 -11.52
CA LYS A 64 7.88 -2.24 -11.71
C LYS A 64 7.99 -1.72 -13.15
N ASP A 65 7.67 -2.58 -14.14
CA ASP A 65 7.71 -2.22 -15.56
C ASP A 65 6.67 -1.14 -15.94
N LEU A 66 5.68 -0.91 -15.09
CA LEU A 66 4.67 0.13 -15.27
C LEU A 66 5.04 1.46 -14.62
N ILE A 67 6.12 1.51 -13.84
CA ILE A 67 6.53 2.76 -13.17
C ILE A 67 7.05 3.75 -14.21
N LYS A 68 6.61 4.98 -14.09
CA LYS A 68 7.04 6.10 -14.95
C LYS A 68 7.82 7.15 -14.14
N PRO A 69 8.62 8.00 -14.82
CA PRO A 69 9.40 9.04 -14.14
C PRO A 69 8.58 10.04 -13.33
N GLU A 70 7.33 10.28 -13.70
CA GLU A 70 6.42 11.18 -12.99
C GLU A 70 5.83 10.58 -11.71
N ASP A 71 5.83 9.25 -11.57
CA ASP A 71 5.27 8.57 -10.40
C ASP A 71 6.05 8.89 -9.13
N LYS A 72 5.35 8.99 -8.02
CA LYS A 72 5.97 9.16 -6.71
C LYS A 72 6.21 7.81 -6.06
N ILE A 73 7.40 7.64 -5.49
CA ILE A 73 7.76 6.45 -4.72
C ILE A 73 8.22 6.90 -3.34
N PHE A 74 7.56 6.41 -2.31
CA PHE A 74 7.91 6.69 -0.91
C PHE A 74 8.48 5.43 -0.26
N GLU A 75 9.76 5.46 0.06
CA GLU A 75 10.38 4.46 0.93
C GLU A 75 9.91 4.70 2.37
N LYS A 76 9.50 3.65 3.05
CA LYS A 76 9.00 3.74 4.43
C LYS A 76 9.71 2.73 5.34
N PRO A 77 10.15 3.15 6.53
CA PRO A 77 10.90 2.29 7.46
C PRO A 77 9.99 1.38 8.29
N THR A 78 8.69 1.52 8.17
CA THR A 78 7.65 0.75 8.87
C THR A 78 6.34 0.79 8.08
N PHE A 79 5.26 0.29 8.67
CA PHE A 79 3.97 0.03 8.00
C PHE A 79 3.30 1.26 7.37
N PRO A 80 3.04 2.39 8.11
CA PRO A 80 2.55 3.62 7.51
C PRO A 80 3.69 4.46 6.93
N SER A 81 3.38 5.29 5.94
CA SER A 81 4.30 6.26 5.36
C SER A 81 3.96 7.67 5.82
N LEU A 82 4.76 8.23 6.72
CA LEU A 82 4.60 9.63 7.13
C LEU A 82 4.86 10.59 5.96
N GLU A 83 5.81 10.28 5.10
CA GLU A 83 6.13 11.10 3.93
C GLU A 83 5.00 11.10 2.91
N LEU A 84 4.30 9.97 2.73
CA LEU A 84 3.06 9.92 1.95
C LEU A 84 2.02 10.88 2.55
N GLY A 85 1.80 10.85 3.86
CA GLY A 85 0.87 11.76 4.53
C GLY A 85 1.21 13.24 4.30
N LYS A 86 2.47 13.62 4.49
CA LYS A 86 2.96 14.99 4.24
C LYS A 86 2.85 15.41 2.77
N TYR A 87 2.94 14.47 1.87
CA TYR A 87 2.72 14.73 0.45
C TYR A 87 1.23 14.94 0.17
N LEU A 88 0.39 14.01 0.64
CA LEU A 88 -1.06 14.05 0.39
C LEU A 88 -1.72 15.32 0.94
N GLU A 89 -1.34 15.80 2.13
CA GLU A 89 -1.92 17.02 2.73
C GLU A 89 -1.75 18.27 1.87
N LYS A 90 -0.80 18.26 0.92
CA LYS A 90 -0.52 19.35 -0.03
C LYS A 90 -1.23 19.17 -1.38
N GLN A 91 -1.98 18.10 -1.54
CA GLN A 91 -2.70 17.79 -2.77
C GLN A 91 -4.18 18.10 -2.63
N ASN A 92 -4.89 18.10 -3.76
CA ASN A 92 -6.34 18.30 -3.83
C ASN A 92 -7.01 17.06 -4.46
N TYR A 93 -6.63 15.86 -3.98
CA TYR A 93 -7.27 14.65 -4.47
C TYR A 93 -8.68 14.49 -3.90
N ASP A 94 -9.67 14.35 -4.78
CA ASP A 94 -11.05 14.04 -4.40
C ASP A 94 -11.22 12.55 -4.10
N VAL A 95 -10.43 11.69 -4.77
CA VAL A 95 -10.49 10.24 -4.66
C VAL A 95 -9.10 9.66 -4.50
N ILE A 96 -8.94 8.72 -3.58
CA ILE A 96 -7.72 7.93 -3.39
C ILE A 96 -8.11 6.45 -3.36
N GLU A 97 -7.61 5.66 -4.30
CA GLU A 97 -7.76 4.22 -4.28
C GLU A 97 -6.46 3.57 -3.81
N ILE A 98 -6.55 2.71 -2.78
CA ILE A 98 -5.40 2.06 -2.15
C ILE A 98 -5.46 0.56 -2.42
N CYS A 99 -4.32 0.00 -2.83
CA CYS A 99 -4.16 -1.43 -3.07
C CYS A 99 -2.76 -1.90 -2.66
N GLY A 100 -2.55 -3.19 -2.65
CA GLY A 100 -1.26 -3.80 -2.30
C GLY A 100 -1.31 -4.75 -1.11
N LEU A 101 -0.18 -4.96 -0.46
CA LEU A 101 0.01 -5.93 0.63
C LEU A 101 0.65 -5.29 1.85
N VAL A 102 0.31 -5.79 3.01
CA VAL A 102 -0.83 -6.66 3.31
C VAL A 102 -1.97 -5.83 3.84
N SER A 103 -3.21 -6.31 3.63
CA SER A 103 -4.42 -5.55 3.96
C SER A 103 -4.47 -5.06 5.40
N ASN A 104 -4.18 -5.94 6.36
CA ASN A 104 -4.27 -5.68 7.80
C ASN A 104 -3.07 -4.91 8.39
N ILE A 105 -2.08 -4.58 7.60
CA ILE A 105 -0.87 -3.85 8.04
C ILE A 105 -0.69 -2.59 7.18
N CYS A 106 0.00 -2.70 6.05
CA CYS A 106 0.37 -1.54 5.24
C CYS A 106 -0.83 -0.84 4.59
N VAL A 107 -1.79 -1.60 4.06
CA VAL A 107 -2.98 -1.01 3.41
C VAL A 107 -3.83 -0.28 4.43
N LEU A 108 -4.17 -0.93 5.55
CA LEU A 108 -4.92 -0.31 6.65
C LEU A 108 -4.24 0.96 7.18
N SER A 109 -2.95 0.87 7.52
CA SER A 109 -2.22 2.00 8.11
C SER A 109 -2.08 3.18 7.14
N ASN A 110 -1.86 2.94 5.84
CA ASN A 110 -1.80 4.02 4.86
C ASN A 110 -3.19 4.56 4.48
N ALA A 111 -4.27 3.78 4.60
CA ALA A 111 -5.62 4.29 4.48
C ALA A 111 -5.95 5.29 5.61
N VAL A 112 -5.51 5.00 6.83
CA VAL A 112 -5.62 5.94 7.97
C VAL A 112 -4.79 7.20 7.75
N ILE A 113 -3.57 7.06 7.23
CA ILE A 113 -2.71 8.22 6.87
C ILE A 113 -3.38 9.07 5.79
N ALA A 114 -3.90 8.47 4.74
CA ALA A 114 -4.60 9.18 3.66
C ALA A 114 -5.85 9.91 4.19
N LYS A 115 -6.64 9.24 5.05
CA LYS A 115 -7.81 9.83 5.71
C LYS A 115 -7.45 11.03 6.59
N SER A 116 -6.31 10.95 7.29
CA SER A 116 -5.82 12.06 8.14
C SER A 116 -5.33 13.24 7.31
N ALA A 117 -4.64 12.97 6.20
CA ALA A 117 -4.08 14.01 5.32
C ALA A 117 -5.17 14.71 4.49
N LEU A 118 -6.16 13.96 4.01
CA LEU A 118 -7.26 14.46 3.17
C LEU A 118 -8.61 13.95 3.72
N PRO A 119 -9.11 14.55 4.81
CA PRO A 119 -10.30 14.04 5.53
C PRO A 119 -11.59 14.06 4.70
N ASN A 120 -11.64 14.88 3.64
CA ASN A 120 -12.78 14.99 2.75
C ASN A 120 -12.63 14.18 1.45
N ALA A 121 -11.46 13.59 1.19
CA ALA A 121 -11.27 12.72 0.05
C ALA A 121 -12.06 11.41 0.22
N HIS A 122 -12.59 10.91 -0.89
CA HIS A 122 -13.20 9.60 -0.95
C HIS A 122 -12.12 8.53 -1.06
N ILE A 123 -11.98 7.70 -0.03
CA ILE A 123 -10.94 6.66 0.02
C ILE A 123 -11.58 5.31 -0.30
N ILE A 124 -10.98 4.59 -1.22
CA ILE A 124 -11.44 3.30 -1.73
C ILE A 124 -10.37 2.24 -1.49
N VAL A 125 -10.78 1.05 -1.06
CA VAL A 125 -9.96 -0.17 -1.04
C VAL A 125 -10.70 -1.26 -1.80
N ASP A 126 -10.06 -1.84 -2.79
CA ASP A 126 -10.62 -2.97 -3.55
C ASP A 126 -10.14 -4.29 -2.95
N ALA A 127 -11.06 -5.08 -2.44
CA ALA A 127 -10.77 -6.37 -1.82
C ALA A 127 -10.09 -7.37 -2.79
N LEU A 128 -10.27 -7.22 -4.11
CA LEU A 128 -9.54 -8.01 -5.11
C LEU A 128 -8.11 -7.52 -5.35
N ALA A 129 -7.77 -6.31 -4.94
CA ALA A 129 -6.45 -5.70 -5.13
C ALA A 129 -5.64 -5.60 -3.84
N THR A 130 -6.09 -6.24 -2.77
CA THR A 130 -5.37 -6.39 -1.51
C THR A 130 -5.59 -7.79 -0.93
N ASP A 131 -4.67 -8.27 -0.10
CA ASP A 131 -4.81 -9.56 0.57
C ASP A 131 -3.97 -9.62 1.85
N SER A 132 -4.11 -10.69 2.62
CA SER A 132 -3.27 -11.04 3.77
C SER A 132 -3.00 -12.53 3.80
N TYR A 133 -1.88 -12.91 4.40
CA TYR A 133 -1.59 -14.30 4.74
C TYR A 133 -2.57 -14.87 5.78
N ASP A 134 -3.19 -14.03 6.60
CA ASP A 134 -4.26 -14.39 7.53
C ASP A 134 -5.62 -13.90 6.99
N LYS A 135 -6.43 -14.85 6.51
CA LYS A 135 -7.73 -14.53 5.91
C LYS A 135 -8.75 -13.99 6.91
N SER A 136 -8.64 -14.35 8.19
CA SER A 136 -9.49 -13.79 9.25
C SER A 136 -9.15 -12.34 9.51
N LEU A 137 -7.85 -12.01 9.57
CA LEU A 137 -7.39 -10.61 9.70
C LEU A 137 -7.73 -9.80 8.46
N HIS A 138 -7.61 -10.39 7.26
CA HIS A 138 -8.03 -9.72 6.03
C HIS A 138 -9.49 -9.29 6.11
N GLN A 139 -10.41 -10.20 6.41
CA GLN A 139 -11.84 -9.89 6.49
C GLN A 139 -12.14 -8.84 7.56
N LYS A 140 -11.58 -9.00 8.76
CA LYS A 140 -11.73 -8.01 9.84
C LYS A 140 -11.23 -6.64 9.43
N THR A 141 -10.15 -6.60 8.65
CA THR A 141 -9.59 -5.33 8.16
C THR A 141 -10.55 -4.63 7.20
N LEU A 142 -11.16 -5.38 6.28
CA LEU A 142 -12.17 -4.80 5.39
C LEU A 142 -13.35 -4.21 6.18
N ASP A 143 -13.81 -4.91 7.24
CA ASP A 143 -14.87 -4.41 8.13
C ASP A 143 -14.42 -3.14 8.90
N ILE A 144 -13.17 -3.09 9.37
CA ILE A 144 -12.61 -1.91 10.06
C ILE A 144 -12.52 -0.72 9.11
N LEU A 145 -12.06 -0.94 7.87
CA LEU A 145 -11.96 0.11 6.86
C LEU A 145 -13.33 0.74 6.58
N GLU A 146 -14.39 -0.07 6.44
CA GLU A 146 -15.77 0.45 6.31
C GLU A 146 -16.19 1.29 7.53
N GLY A 147 -15.83 0.84 8.74
CA GLY A 147 -16.05 1.60 9.97
C GLY A 147 -15.30 2.94 10.02
N LEU A 148 -14.20 3.06 9.30
CA LEU A 148 -13.42 4.30 9.11
C LEU A 148 -13.92 5.15 7.93
N HIS A 149 -15.07 4.80 7.34
CA HIS A 149 -15.63 5.45 6.16
C HIS A 149 -14.72 5.35 4.91
N VAL A 150 -14.01 4.26 4.78
CA VAL A 150 -13.33 3.87 3.55
C VAL A 150 -14.30 2.98 2.77
N GLU A 151 -14.54 3.27 1.51
CA GLU A 151 -15.35 2.40 0.66
C GLU A 151 -14.58 1.11 0.35
N VAL A 152 -15.12 -0.03 0.71
CA VAL A 152 -14.57 -1.33 0.33
C VAL A 152 -15.40 -1.89 -0.81
N ILE A 153 -14.75 -2.07 -1.96
CA ILE A 153 -15.40 -2.65 -3.15
C ILE A 153 -14.96 -4.09 -3.38
N ASN A 154 -15.78 -4.86 -4.08
CA ASN A 154 -15.53 -6.28 -4.41
C ASN A 154 -15.27 -7.19 -3.18
N LYS A 155 -15.88 -6.87 -2.03
CA LYS A 155 -15.77 -7.60 -0.77
C LYS A 155 -16.45 -8.97 -0.82
#